data_ab9d1fb7111b4b1351144cd447c245f9
#
_entry.id   ab9d1fb7111b4b1351144cd447c245f9
#
_cell.length_a   1.000
_cell.length_b   1.000
_cell.length_c   1.000
_cell.angle_alpha   90.00
_cell.angle_beta   90.00
_cell.angle_gamma   90.00
#
_symmetry.space_group_name_H-M   'P 1'
#
loop_
_entity.id
_entity.type
_entity.pdbx_description
1 polymer ?
#
loop_
_entity_poly.entity_id
_entity_poly.type
_entity_poly.pdbx_seq_one_letter_code
_entity_poly.pdbx_strand_id
1 'polypeptide(L)'
;LQVCKGDYQPAAINSPCAPNLWYHVAAVWSRSTLRVYIDGKFVAEQTHKGETVNLAGYHKLGRTGIGFSLGAASVYNNNRPLNGYLAEARVWSRALSSNEIANNKDLVVVDPQSPGLLAYWKMNECEVLEEPRRDPILNRIFYNRIVDQTGHGYDAYGEGRNPDFIDTNW
;
A
#
# COMPACT_ATOMS: atom_id res chain seq x y z
N LEU A 1 -9.85 -9.78 0.69
CA LEU A 1 -8.59 -9.11 0.43
C LEU A 1 -7.93 -9.71 -0.80
N GLN A 2 -7.50 -8.88 -1.71
CA GLN A 2 -6.74 -9.30 -2.89
C GLN A 2 -5.40 -8.57 -2.90
N VAL A 3 -4.32 -9.34 -3.00
CA VAL A 3 -2.97 -8.80 -3.22
C VAL A 3 -2.51 -9.29 -4.59
N CYS A 4 -2.12 -8.37 -5.45
CA CYS A 4 -1.70 -8.68 -6.81
C CYS A 4 -0.30 -8.18 -7.09
N LYS A 5 0.44 -8.93 -7.89
CA LYS A 5 1.71 -8.51 -8.48
C LYS A 5 1.60 -8.54 -10.00
N GLY A 6 1.79 -7.39 -10.63
CA GLY A 6 1.96 -7.28 -12.09
C GLY A 6 0.78 -7.70 -12.94
N ASP A 7 1.02 -7.70 -14.23
CA ASP A 7 0.00 -7.99 -15.24
C ASP A 7 -0.40 -9.46 -15.26
N TYR A 8 -1.67 -9.75 -15.24
CA TYR A 8 -2.36 -11.00 -15.61
C TYR A 8 -2.27 -12.26 -14.75
N GLN A 9 -1.54 -12.31 -13.66
CA GLN A 9 -1.63 -13.45 -12.74
C GLN A 9 -1.76 -12.92 -11.30
N PRO A 10 -2.95 -12.53 -10.88
CA PRO A 10 -3.14 -12.13 -9.50
C PRO A 10 -2.89 -13.32 -8.59
N ALA A 11 -1.94 -13.18 -7.70
CA ALA A 11 -1.96 -13.97 -6.49
C ALA A 11 -3.18 -13.51 -5.70
N ALA A 12 -4.33 -14.05 -6.03
CA ALA A 12 -5.55 -13.74 -5.31
C ALA A 12 -5.61 -14.62 -4.09
N ILE A 13 -5.29 -14.05 -2.94
CA ILE A 13 -5.56 -14.70 -1.66
C ILE A 13 -6.90 -14.17 -1.19
N ASN A 14 -7.90 -15.02 -1.32
CA ASN A 14 -9.22 -14.74 -0.80
C ASN A 14 -9.24 -15.12 0.69
N SER A 15 -9.07 -14.15 1.56
CA SER A 15 -9.32 -14.34 2.98
C SER A 15 -10.66 -13.70 3.32
N PRO A 16 -11.57 -14.41 4.01
CA PRO A 16 -12.78 -13.80 4.52
C PRO A 16 -12.41 -12.75 5.58
N CYS A 17 -12.69 -11.49 5.28
CA CYS A 17 -12.62 -10.41 6.25
C CYS A 17 -14.06 -10.06 6.65
N ALA A 18 -14.36 -10.11 7.94
CA ALA A 18 -15.64 -9.63 8.44
C ALA A 18 -15.72 -8.11 8.33
N PRO A 19 -16.87 -7.53 8.01
CA PRO A 19 -17.03 -6.08 7.98
C PRO A 19 -16.89 -5.46 9.37
N ASN A 20 -16.53 -4.17 9.41
CA ASN A 20 -16.42 -3.37 10.63
C ASN A 20 -15.37 -3.85 11.65
N LEU A 21 -14.34 -4.51 11.16
CA LEU A 21 -13.17 -4.89 11.95
C LEU A 21 -11.90 -4.37 11.28
N TRP A 22 -10.93 -4.00 12.11
CA TRP A 22 -9.59 -3.70 11.66
C TRP A 22 -8.77 -4.97 11.49
N TYR A 23 -7.94 -4.99 10.47
CA TYR A 23 -7.01 -6.07 10.19
C TYR A 23 -5.64 -5.50 9.88
N HIS A 24 -4.62 -6.03 10.49
CA HIS A 24 -3.27 -5.83 10.00
C HIS A 24 -3.04 -6.75 8.79
N VAL A 25 -2.65 -6.17 7.68
CA VAL A 25 -2.37 -6.91 6.45
C VAL A 25 -0.93 -6.71 6.03
N ALA A 26 -0.18 -7.79 5.86
CA ALA A 26 1.15 -7.72 5.31
C ALA A 26 1.29 -8.63 4.08
N ALA A 27 1.92 -8.09 3.05
CA ALA A 27 2.27 -8.82 1.85
C ALA A 27 3.79 -8.81 1.66
N VAL A 28 4.37 -9.99 1.50
CA VAL A 28 5.81 -10.16 1.33
C VAL A 28 6.08 -10.75 -0.04
N TRP A 29 6.78 -9.98 -0.86
CA TRP A 29 7.24 -10.44 -2.16
C TRP A 29 8.70 -10.89 -2.09
N SER A 30 8.95 -12.07 -2.57
CA SER A 30 10.28 -12.53 -2.90
C SER A 30 10.41 -12.70 -4.42
N ARG A 31 11.55 -13.19 -4.88
CA ARG A 31 11.81 -13.40 -6.31
C ARG A 31 10.76 -14.29 -7.00
N SER A 32 10.21 -15.26 -6.28
CA SER A 32 9.30 -16.27 -6.84
C SER A 32 8.03 -16.49 -6.04
N THR A 33 7.87 -15.84 -4.91
CA THR A 33 6.72 -16.05 -4.03
C THR A 33 6.09 -14.75 -3.57
N LEU A 34 4.79 -14.79 -3.38
CA LEU A 34 4.00 -13.81 -2.67
C LEU A 34 3.39 -14.49 -1.45
N ARG A 35 3.68 -13.97 -0.26
CA ARG A 35 3.09 -14.41 1.01
C ARG A 35 2.18 -13.34 1.55
N VAL A 36 1.08 -13.75 2.13
CA VAL A 36 0.15 -12.83 2.81
C VAL A 36 -0.05 -13.26 4.24
N TYR A 37 -0.07 -12.25 5.11
CA TYR A 37 -0.30 -12.37 6.53
C TYR A 37 -1.48 -11.50 6.92
N ILE A 38 -2.32 -11.99 7.84
CA ILE A 38 -3.39 -11.23 8.47
C ILE A 38 -3.20 -11.33 9.98
N ASP A 39 -3.23 -10.18 10.66
CA ASP A 39 -3.01 -10.06 12.11
C ASP A 39 -1.74 -10.78 12.58
N GLY A 40 -0.68 -10.61 11.81
CA GLY A 40 0.63 -11.23 12.06
C GLY A 40 0.71 -12.73 11.75
N LYS A 41 -0.37 -13.37 11.32
CA LYS A 41 -0.43 -14.81 11.03
C LYS A 41 -0.33 -15.06 9.54
N PHE A 42 0.49 -16.04 9.16
CA PHE A 42 0.57 -16.51 7.78
C PHE A 42 -0.78 -17.06 7.31
N VAL A 43 -1.23 -16.61 6.15
CA VAL A 43 -2.50 -17.04 5.55
C VAL A 43 -2.27 -17.91 4.33
N ALA A 44 -1.46 -17.45 3.39
CA ALA A 44 -1.22 -18.16 2.16
C ALA A 44 0.05 -17.71 1.44
N GLU A 45 0.54 -18.59 0.59
CA GLU A 45 1.65 -18.33 -0.32
C GLU A 45 1.23 -18.71 -1.74
N GLN A 46 1.67 -17.92 -2.70
CA GLN A 46 1.57 -18.24 -4.11
C GLN A 46 2.93 -18.11 -4.78
N THR A 47 3.29 -19.13 -5.54
CA THR A 47 4.47 -19.07 -6.41
C THR A 47 4.12 -18.35 -7.70
N HIS A 48 5.00 -17.48 -8.16
CA HIS A 48 4.85 -16.81 -9.44
C HIS A 48 6.15 -16.93 -10.25
N LYS A 49 6.00 -16.98 -11.55
CA LYS A 49 7.14 -16.82 -12.47
C LYS A 49 7.43 -15.33 -12.51
N GLY A 50 8.57 -14.90 -12.00
CA GLY A 50 8.77 -13.57 -12.23
C GLY A 50 9.86 -12.78 -11.55
N GLU A 51 9.96 -11.63 -12.01
CA GLU A 51 10.96 -10.64 -11.72
C GLU A 51 10.71 -10.02 -10.35
N THR A 52 11.77 -9.54 -9.73
CA THR A 52 11.71 -8.70 -8.54
C THR A 52 10.90 -7.45 -8.85
N VAL A 53 10.00 -7.07 -7.95
CA VAL A 53 9.34 -5.78 -8.03
C VAL A 53 10.37 -4.69 -7.77
N ASN A 54 10.69 -3.92 -8.78
CA ASN A 54 11.58 -2.77 -8.64
C ASN A 54 10.73 -1.52 -8.38
N LEU A 55 10.45 -1.23 -7.11
CA LEU A 55 9.70 -0.04 -6.72
C LEU A 55 10.45 1.25 -7.07
N ALA A 56 11.77 1.25 -7.10
CA ALA A 56 12.57 2.42 -7.45
C ALA A 56 12.34 2.89 -8.90
N GLY A 57 11.87 2.03 -9.76
CA GLY A 57 11.49 2.38 -11.12
C GLY A 57 10.13 3.07 -11.24
N TYR A 58 9.26 2.95 -10.26
CA TYR A 58 7.86 3.37 -10.40
C TYR A 58 7.66 4.87 -10.29
N HIS A 59 8.42 5.60 -9.52
CA HIS A 59 8.28 7.06 -9.44
C HIS A 59 8.94 7.78 -10.63
N LYS A 60 9.84 7.15 -11.36
CA LYS A 60 10.44 7.68 -12.60
C LYS A 60 9.57 7.42 -13.84
N LEU A 61 8.46 6.74 -13.67
CA LEU A 61 7.75 6.16 -14.77
C LEU A 61 6.69 7.04 -15.34
N GLY A 62 7.09 7.77 -16.25
CA GLY A 62 6.33 8.02 -17.41
C GLY A 62 6.03 6.80 -18.30
N ARG A 63 6.09 5.58 -17.89
CA ARG A 63 6.08 4.54 -18.92
C ARG A 63 5.14 3.37 -18.85
N THR A 64 4.60 2.95 -17.77
CA THR A 64 3.66 1.80 -17.83
C THR A 64 2.64 1.76 -16.72
N GLY A 65 2.34 2.89 -16.11
CA GLY A 65 1.13 3.06 -15.34
C GLY A 65 0.85 2.04 -14.24
N ILE A 66 1.82 1.31 -13.78
CA ILE A 66 1.65 0.40 -12.66
C ILE A 66 2.19 1.11 -11.43
N GLY A 67 1.36 1.94 -10.85
CA GLY A 67 1.62 2.52 -9.55
C GLY A 67 1.32 1.52 -8.44
N PHE A 68 1.93 1.73 -7.29
CA PHE A 68 1.47 1.12 -6.07
C PHE A 68 0.16 1.81 -5.67
N SER A 69 -0.90 1.04 -5.47
CA SER A 69 -2.19 1.57 -5.03
C SER A 69 -2.69 0.84 -3.79
N LEU A 70 -3.28 1.59 -2.89
CA LEU A 70 -3.98 1.08 -1.72
C LEU A 70 -5.45 1.43 -1.85
N GLY A 71 -6.33 0.53 -1.44
CA GLY A 71 -7.76 0.76 -1.45
C GLY A 71 -8.44 0.65 -2.83
N ALA A 72 -7.72 0.27 -3.87
CA ALA A 72 -8.29 0.02 -5.19
C ALA A 72 -7.67 -1.21 -5.85
N ALA A 73 -8.42 -1.85 -6.74
CA ALA A 73 -7.92 -3.03 -7.45
C ALA A 73 -6.88 -2.69 -8.52
N SER A 74 -6.91 -1.48 -9.05
CA SER A 74 -5.99 -1.03 -10.10
C SER A 74 -5.99 0.48 -10.19
N VAL A 75 -4.83 1.03 -10.52
CA VAL A 75 -4.71 2.46 -10.86
C VAL A 75 -5.39 2.82 -12.18
N TYR A 76 -5.75 1.85 -13.00
CA TYR A 76 -6.37 2.08 -14.31
C TYR A 76 -7.88 2.08 -14.30
N ASN A 77 -8.49 1.41 -13.36
CA ASN A 77 -9.93 1.39 -13.22
C ASN A 77 -10.33 1.44 -11.75
N ASN A 78 -11.35 2.18 -11.44
CA ASN A 78 -11.91 2.27 -10.09
C ASN A 78 -12.79 1.06 -9.74
N ASN A 79 -12.56 -0.08 -10.35
CA ASN A 79 -13.26 -1.30 -10.01
C ASN A 79 -12.78 -1.80 -8.65
N ARG A 80 -13.71 -2.10 -7.78
CA ARG A 80 -13.49 -2.64 -6.43
C ARG A 80 -12.75 -1.68 -5.49
N PRO A 81 -13.25 -0.46 -5.30
CA PRO A 81 -12.71 0.41 -4.25
C PRO A 81 -12.92 -0.26 -2.89
N LEU A 82 -11.98 0.00 -1.98
CA LEU A 82 -12.18 -0.34 -0.58
C LEU A 82 -13.32 0.53 -0.03
N ASN A 83 -14.34 -0.09 0.51
CA ASN A 83 -15.32 0.59 1.36
C ASN A 83 -14.89 0.40 2.81
N GLY A 84 -14.03 1.29 3.28
CA GLY A 84 -13.42 1.20 4.62
C GLY A 84 -12.28 2.19 4.77
N TYR A 85 -11.52 2.01 5.84
CA TYR A 85 -10.42 2.89 6.21
C TYR A 85 -9.07 2.21 6.07
N LEU A 86 -8.04 3.00 5.88
CA LEU A 86 -6.65 2.58 5.84
C LEU A 86 -5.86 3.38 6.88
N ALA A 87 -4.93 2.73 7.55
CA ALA A 87 -4.01 3.36 8.47
C ALA A 87 -2.64 2.70 8.38
N GLU A 88 -1.60 3.44 8.74
CA GLU A 88 -0.27 2.90 8.99
C GLU A 88 0.33 2.09 7.83
N ALA A 89 0.21 2.59 6.62
CA ALA A 89 0.74 1.90 5.45
C ALA A 89 2.28 2.05 5.37
N ARG A 90 2.97 0.93 5.19
CA ARG A 90 4.44 0.86 5.17
C ARG A 90 4.93 0.01 4.02
N VAL A 91 6.03 0.42 3.41
CA VAL A 91 6.72 -0.35 2.38
C VAL A 91 8.18 -0.53 2.81
N TRP A 92 8.64 -1.77 2.76
CA TRP A 92 9.99 -2.15 3.11
C TRP A 92 10.78 -2.58 1.88
N SER A 93 12.02 -2.20 1.79
CA SER A 93 12.95 -2.60 0.71
C SER A 93 13.45 -4.04 0.81
N ARG A 94 13.05 -4.73 1.88
CA ARG A 94 13.38 -6.13 2.16
C ARG A 94 12.17 -6.94 2.56
N ALA A 95 12.22 -8.24 2.38
CA ALA A 95 11.24 -9.15 2.91
C ALA A 95 11.36 -9.20 4.44
N LEU A 96 10.29 -8.87 5.15
CA LEU A 96 10.22 -9.05 6.59
C LEU A 96 9.98 -10.53 6.91
N SER A 97 10.58 -11.00 7.99
CA SER A 97 10.30 -12.32 8.55
C SER A 97 8.91 -12.36 9.20
N SER A 98 8.38 -13.56 9.39
CA SER A 98 7.09 -13.75 10.07
C SER A 98 7.08 -13.15 11.49
N ASN A 99 8.21 -13.25 12.21
CA ASN A 99 8.34 -12.68 13.55
C ASN A 99 8.32 -11.14 13.53
N GLU A 100 9.01 -10.53 12.57
CA GLU A 100 8.97 -9.08 12.40
C GLU A 100 7.55 -8.60 12.07
N ILE A 101 6.85 -9.31 11.19
CA ILE A 101 5.46 -8.98 10.83
C ILE A 101 4.55 -9.10 12.07
N ALA A 102 4.68 -10.18 12.83
CA ALA A 102 3.88 -10.39 14.03
C ALA A 102 4.16 -9.32 15.10
N ASN A 103 5.42 -8.92 15.27
CA ASN A 103 5.80 -7.89 16.24
C ASN A 103 5.38 -6.48 15.79
N ASN A 104 5.30 -6.24 14.49
CA ASN A 104 4.99 -4.92 13.92
C ASN A 104 3.49 -4.69 13.70
N LYS A 105 2.64 -5.69 13.89
CA LYS A 105 1.20 -5.60 13.57
C LYS A 105 0.44 -4.56 14.40
N ASP A 106 0.86 -4.36 15.64
CA ASP A 106 0.20 -3.45 16.59
C ASP A 106 0.97 -2.12 16.76
N LEU A 107 2.02 -1.90 15.96
CA LEU A 107 2.83 -0.69 16.07
C LEU A 107 2.14 0.47 15.34
N VAL A 108 1.67 1.43 16.13
CA VAL A 108 1.11 2.71 15.65
C VAL A 108 2.20 3.73 15.35
N VAL A 109 3.35 3.60 15.99
CA VAL A 109 4.49 4.49 15.76
C VAL A 109 5.69 3.66 15.36
N VAL A 110 6.18 3.89 14.15
CA VAL A 110 7.43 3.33 13.65
C VAL A 110 8.41 4.46 13.46
N ASP A 111 9.65 4.24 13.87
CA ASP A 111 10.72 5.18 13.56
C ASP A 111 10.85 5.31 12.03
N PRO A 112 10.58 6.50 11.45
CA PRO A 112 10.71 6.70 10.01
C PRO A 112 12.10 6.42 9.45
N GLN A 113 13.12 6.40 10.30
CA GLN A 113 14.49 6.08 9.93
C GLN A 113 14.85 4.61 10.12
N SER A 114 13.86 3.74 10.37
CA SER A 114 14.07 2.30 10.53
C SER A 114 14.80 1.70 9.33
N PRO A 115 15.87 0.91 9.52
CA PRO A 115 16.64 0.33 8.42
C PRO A 115 15.79 -0.50 7.46
N GLY A 116 15.79 -0.11 6.19
CA GLY A 116 15.03 -0.78 5.15
C GLY A 116 13.57 -0.34 5.01
N LEU A 117 13.10 0.60 5.82
CA LEU A 117 11.80 1.24 5.61
C LEU A 117 11.92 2.18 4.40
N LEU A 118 11.17 1.90 3.36
CA LEU A 118 11.23 2.63 2.10
C LEU A 118 10.23 3.78 2.05
N ALA A 119 9.02 3.54 2.51
CA ALA A 119 7.97 4.54 2.60
C ALA A 119 7.04 4.25 3.78
N TYR A 120 6.48 5.31 4.38
CA TYR A 120 5.58 5.23 5.51
C TYR A 120 4.53 6.34 5.45
N TRP A 121 3.26 5.96 5.42
CA TRP A 121 2.12 6.87 5.43
C TRP A 121 1.22 6.55 6.62
N LYS A 122 1.09 7.49 7.55
CA LYS A 122 0.20 7.34 8.72
C LYS A 122 -1.26 7.28 8.33
N MET A 123 -1.64 8.03 7.28
CA MET A 123 -3.02 8.15 6.77
C MET A 123 -4.02 8.72 7.77
N ASN A 124 -3.55 9.43 8.77
CA ASN A 124 -4.38 10.16 9.76
C ASN A 124 -4.60 11.62 9.38
N GLU A 125 -3.91 12.09 8.35
CA GLU A 125 -4.02 13.46 7.84
C GLU A 125 -3.63 13.49 6.36
N CYS A 126 -4.09 14.50 5.64
CA CYS A 126 -3.61 14.81 4.31
C CYS A 126 -3.52 16.32 4.10
N GLU A 127 -2.67 16.71 3.18
CA GLU A 127 -2.61 18.05 2.66
C GLU A 127 -3.57 18.18 1.48
N VAL A 128 -4.49 19.12 1.55
CA VAL A 128 -5.30 19.50 0.40
C VAL A 128 -4.46 20.36 -0.53
N LEU A 129 -4.32 19.94 -1.77
CA LEU A 129 -3.53 20.67 -2.75
C LEU A 129 -4.28 21.93 -3.19
N GLU A 130 -3.64 23.10 -3.13
CA GLU A 130 -4.18 24.34 -3.65
C GLU A 130 -4.47 24.23 -5.14
N GLU A 131 -3.54 23.61 -5.87
CA GLU A 131 -3.73 23.26 -7.27
C GLU A 131 -3.73 21.74 -7.45
N PRO A 132 -4.81 21.17 -8.01
CA PRO A 132 -4.89 19.74 -8.26
C PRO A 132 -3.76 19.26 -9.17
N ARG A 133 -3.10 18.19 -8.77
CA ARG A 133 -2.03 17.57 -9.55
C ARG A 133 -2.63 16.63 -10.60
N ARG A 134 -2.35 16.90 -11.86
CA ARG A 134 -2.72 15.99 -12.95
C ARG A 134 -1.59 15.01 -13.26
N ASP A 135 -1.91 13.72 -13.23
CA ASP A 135 -1.02 12.70 -13.75
C ASP A 135 -1.25 12.58 -15.26
N PRO A 136 -0.24 12.87 -16.09
CA PRO A 136 -0.41 12.88 -17.55
C PRO A 136 -0.56 11.47 -18.14
N ILE A 137 -0.16 10.44 -17.41
CA ILE A 137 -0.17 9.06 -17.87
C ILE A 137 -1.48 8.39 -17.53
N LEU A 138 -1.87 8.49 -16.27
CA LEU A 138 -3.12 7.92 -15.77
C LEU A 138 -4.33 8.78 -16.16
N ASN A 139 -4.10 10.00 -16.65
CA ASN A 139 -5.12 11.00 -16.92
C ASN A 139 -6.03 11.25 -15.71
N ARG A 140 -5.46 11.21 -14.51
CA ARG A 140 -6.14 11.37 -13.23
C ARG A 140 -5.78 12.69 -12.59
N ILE A 141 -6.68 13.19 -11.75
CA ILE A 141 -6.49 14.42 -11.01
C ILE A 141 -6.49 14.07 -9.53
N PHE A 142 -5.42 14.44 -8.86
CA PHE A 142 -5.25 14.23 -7.42
C PHE A 142 -5.46 15.56 -6.71
N TYR A 143 -6.21 15.52 -5.63
CA TYR A 143 -6.58 16.68 -4.82
C TYR A 143 -5.89 16.70 -3.47
N ASN A 144 -5.35 15.57 -3.04
CA ASN A 144 -4.76 15.42 -1.72
C ASN A 144 -3.39 14.74 -1.81
N ARG A 145 -2.52 15.12 -0.88
CA ARG A 145 -1.22 14.51 -0.66
C ARG A 145 -1.11 13.99 0.76
N ILE A 146 -0.65 12.76 0.92
CA ILE A 146 -0.26 12.17 2.19
C ILE A 146 1.25 12.06 2.20
N VAL A 147 1.88 12.75 3.15
CA VAL A 147 3.34 12.87 3.21
C VAL A 147 3.97 11.55 3.61
N ASP A 148 5.02 11.17 2.90
CA ASP A 148 5.90 10.08 3.27
C ASP A 148 6.75 10.48 4.48
N GLN A 149 6.53 9.83 5.62
CA GLN A 149 7.21 10.13 6.88
C GLN A 149 8.69 9.79 6.87
N THR A 150 9.16 8.97 5.93
CA THR A 150 10.59 8.61 5.82
C THR A 150 11.43 9.74 5.23
N GLY A 151 10.82 10.69 4.54
CA GLY A 151 11.52 11.75 3.84
C GLY A 151 12.15 11.31 2.50
N HIS A 152 11.90 10.09 2.03
CA HIS A 152 12.42 9.63 0.73
C HIS A 152 11.64 10.20 -0.46
N GLY A 153 10.53 10.92 -0.23
CA GLY A 153 9.75 11.58 -1.27
C GLY A 153 8.75 10.66 -1.98
N TYR A 154 8.32 9.59 -1.35
CA TYR A 154 7.29 8.69 -1.86
C TYR A 154 5.89 9.12 -1.40
N ASP A 155 5.58 10.40 -1.48
CA ASP A 155 4.26 10.91 -1.11
C ASP A 155 3.15 10.17 -1.86
N ALA A 156 2.07 9.85 -1.15
CA ALA A 156 0.88 9.26 -1.75
C ALA A 156 -0.11 10.35 -2.15
N TYR A 157 -0.90 10.08 -3.18
CA TYR A 157 -1.85 11.04 -3.73
C TYR A 157 -3.23 10.40 -3.85
N GLY A 158 -4.26 11.15 -3.46
CA GLY A 158 -5.66 10.74 -3.48
C GLY A 158 -6.52 11.55 -4.43
N GLU A 159 -7.49 10.88 -5.07
CA GLU A 159 -8.48 11.50 -5.97
C GLU A 159 -9.68 12.09 -5.22
N GLY A 160 -9.92 11.67 -3.99
CA GLY A 160 -11.00 12.20 -3.16
C GLY A 160 -10.78 13.67 -2.85
N ARG A 161 -11.83 14.52 -3.03
CA ARG A 161 -11.74 15.94 -2.72
C ARG A 161 -11.79 16.23 -1.22
N ASN A 162 -12.55 15.43 -0.49
CA ASN A 162 -12.75 15.57 0.96
C ASN A 162 -12.59 14.18 1.59
N PRO A 163 -11.38 13.73 1.86
CA PRO A 163 -11.18 12.47 2.56
C PRO A 163 -11.66 12.60 4.01
N ASP A 164 -12.44 11.64 4.44
CA ASP A 164 -12.85 11.54 5.84
C ASP A 164 -11.75 10.87 6.66
N PHE A 165 -11.35 11.53 7.73
CA PHE A 165 -10.47 10.95 8.74
C PHE A 165 -11.30 10.59 9.96
N ILE A 166 -11.11 9.38 10.46
CA ILE A 166 -11.64 9.00 11.76
C ILE A 166 -10.53 9.12 12.78
N ASP A 167 -10.84 9.70 13.93
CA ASP A 167 -9.94 9.65 15.07
C ASP A 167 -9.91 8.22 15.62
N THR A 168 -8.87 7.50 15.25
CA THR A 168 -8.62 6.16 15.74
C THR A 168 -7.73 6.28 16.96
N ASN A 169 -8.33 6.42 18.13
CA ASN A 169 -7.62 6.23 19.39
C ASN A 169 -7.30 4.72 19.53
N TRP A 170 -6.14 4.35 19.04
CA TRP A 170 -5.57 3.00 19.21
C TRP A 170 -4.95 2.84 20.59
#